data_cdb5ded29b744c8d36a7bff0348d4e88
#
_entry.id   cdb5ded29b744c8d36a7bff0348d4e88
#
_cell.length_a   1.000
_cell.length_b   1.000
_cell.length_c   1.000
_cell.angle_alpha   90.00
_cell.angle_beta   90.00
_cell.angle_gamma   90.00
#
_symmetry.space_group_name_H-M   'P 1'
#
loop_
_entity.id
_entity.type
_entity.pdbx_description
1 polymer ?
#
loop_
_entity_poly.entity_id
_entity_poly.type
_entity_poly.pdbx_seq_one_letter_code
_entity_poly.pdbx_strand_id
1 'polypeptide(L)'
;MPHAHVSLITLGVSDLRRTARFYETLGFVRKVKAAGEDVAFFEAGGVALSLFDDKRLAEDATLRPEPALPDFRGITLAWNCESEDGVDEVLATAGKAGGRILKPAQKAFWGGYHGYFADPEGHVWEVAHNPHFPLSPDGRPTLPD
;
A
#
# COMPACT_ATOMS: atom_id res chain seq x y z
N MET A 1 -10.28 26.78 9.44
CA MET A 1 -9.82 25.83 8.42
C MET A 1 -9.23 24.60 9.10
N PRO A 2 -9.74 23.41 8.82
CA PRO A 2 -9.16 22.20 9.41
C PRO A 2 -7.70 21.99 8.98
N HIS A 3 -6.94 21.29 9.81
CA HIS A 3 -5.57 20.93 9.50
C HIS A 3 -5.52 19.95 8.32
N ALA A 4 -4.72 20.25 7.30
CA ALA A 4 -4.60 19.40 6.13
C ALA A 4 -3.81 18.12 6.45
N HIS A 5 -4.40 16.97 6.18
CA HIS A 5 -3.77 15.66 6.39
C HIS A 5 -4.48 14.59 5.57
N VAL A 6 -3.81 13.47 5.40
CA VAL A 6 -4.41 12.26 4.85
C VAL A 6 -4.72 11.33 6.02
N SER A 7 -5.98 10.98 6.22
CA SER A 7 -6.37 10.08 7.31
C SER A 7 -6.61 8.65 6.85
N LEU A 8 -7.01 8.47 5.59
CA LEU A 8 -7.38 7.17 5.06
C LEU A 8 -7.07 7.10 3.57
N ILE A 9 -6.52 5.98 3.14
CA ILE A 9 -6.35 5.65 1.71
C ILE A 9 -7.21 4.44 1.44
N THR A 10 -8.17 4.58 0.51
CA THR A 10 -9.05 3.48 0.14
C THR A 10 -8.68 2.97 -1.24
N LEU A 11 -8.41 1.67 -1.33
CA LEU A 11 -8.11 0.98 -2.58
C LEU A 11 -9.36 0.27 -3.07
N GLY A 12 -9.72 0.50 -4.33
CA GLY A 12 -10.80 -0.23 -4.97
C GLY A 12 -10.34 -1.63 -5.35
N VAL A 13 -11.12 -2.66 -4.99
CA VAL A 13 -10.77 -4.05 -5.21
C VAL A 13 -11.97 -4.82 -5.75
N SER A 14 -11.71 -5.87 -6.54
CA SER A 14 -12.76 -6.75 -7.03
C SER A 14 -12.98 -7.96 -6.10
N ASP A 15 -11.94 -8.39 -5.39
CA ASP A 15 -11.98 -9.51 -4.44
C ASP A 15 -11.42 -9.05 -3.10
N LEU A 16 -12.30 -8.55 -2.25
CA LEU A 16 -11.91 -7.96 -0.97
C LEU A 16 -11.29 -9.00 -0.04
N ARG A 17 -11.85 -10.20 0.03
CA ARG A 17 -11.36 -11.25 0.93
C ARG A 17 -9.94 -11.67 0.57
N ARG A 18 -9.66 -11.89 -0.70
CA ARG A 18 -8.32 -12.24 -1.20
C ARG A 18 -7.31 -11.13 -0.90
N THR A 19 -7.69 -9.91 -1.19
CA THR A 19 -6.81 -8.74 -1.01
C THR A 19 -6.57 -8.44 0.46
N ALA A 20 -7.58 -8.57 1.30
CA ALA A 20 -7.42 -8.42 2.75
C ALA A 20 -6.44 -9.46 3.30
N ARG A 21 -6.55 -10.70 2.87
CA ARG A 21 -5.63 -11.78 3.29
C ARG A 21 -4.18 -11.47 2.85
N PHE A 22 -4.01 -10.92 1.66
CA PHE A 22 -2.70 -10.48 1.18
C PHE A 22 -2.07 -9.47 2.15
N TYR A 23 -2.79 -8.42 2.50
CA TYR A 23 -2.27 -7.39 3.41
C TYR A 23 -2.04 -7.91 4.83
N GLU A 24 -2.89 -8.80 5.31
CA GLU A 24 -2.66 -9.46 6.61
C GLU A 24 -1.36 -10.30 6.59
N THR A 25 -1.10 -10.99 5.49
CA THR A 25 0.14 -11.77 5.32
C THR A 25 1.38 -10.88 5.32
N LEU A 26 1.27 -9.66 4.78
CA LEU A 26 2.36 -8.67 4.84
C LEU A 26 2.57 -8.08 6.24
N GLY A 27 1.66 -8.35 7.18
CA GLY A 27 1.77 -7.86 8.55
C GLY A 27 0.91 -6.65 8.88
N PHE A 28 0.08 -6.17 7.95
CA PHE A 28 -0.88 -5.11 8.27
C PHE A 28 -1.94 -5.64 9.24
N VAL A 29 -2.20 -4.88 10.29
CA VAL A 29 -3.14 -5.28 11.34
C VAL A 29 -4.53 -4.80 10.98
N ARG A 30 -5.44 -5.76 10.77
CA ARG A 30 -6.83 -5.45 10.45
C ARG A 30 -7.56 -4.95 11.69
N LYS A 31 -8.30 -3.85 11.51
CA LYS A 31 -9.12 -3.22 12.53
C LYS A 31 -10.58 -3.18 12.09
N VAL A 32 -11.47 -2.77 13.00
CA VAL A 32 -12.90 -2.60 12.72
C VAL A 32 -13.51 -3.86 12.10
N LYS A 33 -13.15 -5.03 12.63
CA LYS A 33 -13.62 -6.32 12.09
C LYS A 33 -15.14 -6.46 12.11
N ALA A 34 -15.81 -5.73 13.00
CA ALA A 34 -17.27 -5.70 13.08
C ALA A 34 -17.95 -5.06 11.86
N ALA A 35 -17.19 -4.35 11.01
CA ALA A 35 -17.73 -3.79 9.75
C ALA A 35 -18.12 -4.88 8.73
N GLY A 36 -17.77 -6.14 8.98
CA GLY A 36 -18.11 -7.27 8.12
C GLY A 36 -17.15 -7.46 6.97
N GLU A 37 -17.67 -7.97 5.84
CA GLU A 37 -16.86 -8.34 4.68
C GLU A 37 -16.97 -7.37 3.50
N ASP A 38 -17.71 -6.27 3.64
CA ASP A 38 -17.89 -5.30 2.57
C ASP A 38 -16.77 -4.26 2.53
N VAL A 39 -16.05 -4.09 3.63
CA VAL A 39 -14.93 -3.16 3.75
C VAL A 39 -13.90 -3.74 4.71
N ALA A 40 -12.63 -3.48 4.45
CA ALA A 40 -11.55 -3.84 5.37
C ALA A 40 -10.74 -2.60 5.71
N PHE A 41 -10.34 -2.49 6.98
CA PHE A 41 -9.49 -1.41 7.46
C PHE A 41 -8.23 -1.98 8.09
N PHE A 42 -7.10 -1.32 7.85
CA PHE A 42 -5.80 -1.71 8.39
C PHE A 42 -5.07 -0.50 8.94
N GLU A 43 -4.34 -0.69 10.01
CA GLU A 43 -3.38 0.31 10.44
C GLU A 43 -2.20 0.34 9.48
N ALA A 44 -1.77 1.53 9.09
CA ALA A 44 -0.71 1.73 8.10
C ALA A 44 0.24 2.87 8.51
N GLY A 45 0.69 2.88 9.78
CA GLY A 45 1.71 3.81 10.23
C GLY A 45 1.24 5.26 10.30
N GLY A 46 0.16 5.53 11.01
CA GLY A 46 -0.37 6.88 11.22
C GLY A 46 -1.40 7.31 10.19
N VAL A 47 -1.61 6.53 9.15
CA VAL A 47 -2.73 6.63 8.21
C VAL A 47 -3.40 5.26 8.18
N ALA A 48 -4.68 5.19 7.85
CA ALA A 48 -5.37 3.92 7.66
C ALA A 48 -5.39 3.54 6.19
N LEU A 49 -5.29 2.24 5.93
CA LEU A 49 -5.51 1.67 4.61
C LEU A 49 -6.86 0.97 4.62
N SER A 50 -7.69 1.20 3.62
CA SER A 50 -8.96 0.48 3.51
C SER A 50 -9.12 -0.13 2.12
N LEU A 51 -9.92 -1.20 2.08
CA LEU A 51 -10.28 -1.88 0.84
C LEU A 51 -11.79 -1.80 0.69
N PHE A 52 -12.25 -1.46 -0.51
CA PHE A 52 -13.66 -1.39 -0.82
C PHE A 52 -13.89 -1.84 -2.26
N ASP A 53 -15.10 -2.31 -2.57
CA ASP A 53 -15.43 -2.70 -3.94
C ASP A 53 -15.16 -1.56 -4.92
N ASP A 54 -14.42 -1.83 -5.99
CA ASP A 54 -13.95 -0.80 -6.92
C ASP A 54 -15.08 -0.07 -7.63
N LYS A 55 -16.14 -0.78 -8.00
CA LYS A 55 -17.30 -0.19 -8.68
C LYS A 55 -18.11 0.68 -7.73
N ARG A 56 -18.34 0.19 -6.52
CA ARG A 56 -19.05 0.95 -5.49
C ARG A 56 -18.25 2.18 -5.06
N LEU A 57 -16.92 2.07 -5.01
CA LEU A 57 -16.05 3.20 -4.68
C LEU A 57 -16.16 4.31 -5.75
N ALA A 58 -16.13 3.94 -7.02
CA ALA A 58 -16.32 4.90 -8.12
C ALA A 58 -17.69 5.57 -8.05
N GLU A 59 -18.74 4.78 -7.86
CA GLU A 59 -20.11 5.29 -7.77
C GLU A 59 -20.31 6.21 -6.56
N ASP A 60 -19.69 5.89 -5.43
CA ASP A 60 -19.75 6.71 -4.22
C ASP A 60 -19.16 8.11 -4.48
N ALA A 61 -18.15 8.19 -5.32
CA ALA A 61 -17.57 9.47 -5.77
C ALA A 61 -18.30 10.09 -6.96
N THR A 62 -19.44 9.54 -7.36
CA THR A 62 -20.24 9.97 -8.53
C THR A 62 -19.46 9.85 -9.85
N LEU A 63 -18.59 8.86 -9.92
CA LEU A 63 -17.80 8.56 -11.13
C LEU A 63 -18.31 7.28 -11.78
N ARG A 64 -18.07 7.16 -13.08
CA ARG A 64 -18.38 5.93 -13.80
C ARG A 64 -17.32 4.88 -13.51
N PRO A 65 -17.70 3.67 -13.07
CA PRO A 65 -16.74 2.58 -12.92
C PRO A 65 -16.10 2.21 -14.27
N GLU A 66 -14.79 1.97 -14.26
CA GLU A 66 -14.10 1.48 -15.43
C GLU A 66 -14.26 -0.04 -15.54
N PRO A 67 -14.55 -0.60 -16.74
CA PRO A 67 -14.70 -2.04 -16.90
C PRO A 67 -13.37 -2.80 -16.70
N ALA A 68 -12.25 -2.16 -17.01
CA ALA A 68 -10.91 -2.68 -16.77
C ALA A 68 -9.98 -1.54 -16.39
N LEU A 69 -9.22 -1.73 -15.31
CA LEU A 69 -8.28 -0.72 -14.83
C LEU A 69 -6.92 -0.92 -15.53
N PRO A 70 -6.21 0.16 -15.88
CA PRO A 70 -4.87 0.07 -16.44
C PRO A 70 -3.86 -0.42 -15.39
N ASP A 71 -2.69 -0.89 -15.84
CA ASP A 71 -1.61 -1.34 -14.96
C ASP A 71 -1.10 -0.22 -14.07
N PHE A 72 -0.96 0.99 -14.60
CA PHE A 72 -0.58 2.15 -13.81
C PHE A 72 -1.75 3.13 -13.72
N ARG A 73 -2.15 3.43 -12.49
CA ARG A 73 -3.32 4.26 -12.17
C ARG A 73 -2.94 5.65 -11.67
N GLY A 74 -1.69 6.05 -11.89
CA GLY A 74 -1.21 7.38 -11.51
C GLY A 74 -0.82 7.53 -10.05
N ILE A 75 -0.72 6.42 -9.30
CA ILE A 75 -0.35 6.45 -7.89
C ILE A 75 0.54 5.26 -7.55
N THR A 76 1.51 5.47 -6.69
CA THR A 76 2.20 4.41 -5.98
C THR A 76 2.14 4.71 -4.48
N LEU A 77 1.95 3.67 -3.67
CA LEU A 77 2.10 3.76 -2.24
C LEU A 77 3.54 3.36 -1.90
N ALA A 78 4.12 3.98 -0.88
CA ALA A 78 5.48 3.67 -0.49
C ALA A 78 5.53 3.09 0.92
N TRP A 79 6.30 2.03 1.06
CA TRP A 79 6.63 1.40 2.33
C TRP A 79 8.12 1.61 2.58
N ASN A 80 8.45 2.50 3.50
CA ASN A 80 9.85 2.76 3.85
C ASN A 80 10.31 1.79 4.93
N CYS A 81 11.47 1.18 4.71
CA CYS A 81 12.10 0.22 5.61
C CYS A 81 13.36 0.84 6.21
N GLU A 82 13.74 0.37 7.39
CA GLU A 82 14.93 0.85 8.10
C GLU A 82 16.25 0.36 7.50
N SER A 83 16.19 -0.68 6.66
CA SER A 83 17.37 -1.31 6.07
C SER A 83 17.09 -1.88 4.69
N GLU A 84 18.17 -2.18 3.95
CA GLU A 84 18.05 -2.89 2.67
C GLU A 84 17.50 -4.31 2.87
N ASP A 85 17.91 -4.98 3.95
CA ASP A 85 17.37 -6.31 4.28
C ASP A 85 15.87 -6.28 4.48
N GLY A 86 15.34 -5.21 5.08
CA GLY A 86 13.90 -5.01 5.24
C GLY A 86 13.19 -4.90 3.89
N VAL A 87 13.77 -4.21 2.94
CA VAL A 87 13.22 -4.12 1.57
C VAL A 87 13.15 -5.51 0.93
N ASP A 88 14.23 -6.27 1.01
CA ASP A 88 14.28 -7.63 0.45
C ASP A 88 13.23 -8.53 1.08
N GLU A 89 13.06 -8.44 2.39
CA GLU A 89 12.08 -9.25 3.13
C GLU A 89 10.65 -8.92 2.72
N VAL A 90 10.30 -7.64 2.63
CA VAL A 90 8.95 -7.24 2.22
C VAL A 90 8.64 -7.70 0.81
N LEU A 91 9.57 -7.50 -0.14
CA LEU A 91 9.35 -7.93 -1.52
C LEU A 91 9.20 -9.45 -1.63
N ALA A 92 10.03 -10.21 -0.92
CA ALA A 92 9.93 -11.67 -0.91
C ALA A 92 8.58 -12.13 -0.35
N THR A 93 8.13 -11.53 0.75
CA THR A 93 6.84 -11.84 1.37
C THR A 93 5.69 -11.48 0.45
N ALA A 94 5.73 -10.32 -0.20
CA ALA A 94 4.70 -9.89 -1.15
C ALA A 94 4.57 -10.87 -2.31
N GLY A 95 5.68 -11.33 -2.87
CA GLY A 95 5.66 -12.31 -3.95
C GLY A 95 5.04 -13.63 -3.53
N LYS A 96 5.36 -14.12 -2.34
CA LYS A 96 4.81 -15.38 -1.79
C LYS A 96 3.32 -15.25 -1.44
N ALA A 97 2.89 -14.07 -1.04
CA ALA A 97 1.50 -13.83 -0.61
C ALA A 97 0.54 -13.66 -1.79
N GLY A 98 1.02 -13.64 -3.02
CA GLY A 98 0.19 -13.50 -4.23
C GLY A 98 0.34 -12.17 -4.95
N GLY A 99 1.26 -11.32 -4.52
CA GLY A 99 1.63 -10.11 -5.25
C GLY A 99 2.56 -10.42 -6.43
N ARG A 100 2.73 -9.45 -7.29
CA ARG A 100 3.63 -9.55 -8.44
C ARG A 100 4.79 -8.58 -8.26
N ILE A 101 6.03 -9.08 -8.38
CA ILE A 101 7.21 -8.23 -8.32
C ILE A 101 7.34 -7.52 -9.67
N LEU A 102 7.19 -6.19 -9.63
CA LEU A 102 7.30 -5.36 -10.82
C LEU A 102 8.74 -4.97 -11.11
N LYS A 103 9.51 -4.73 -10.05
CA LYS A 103 10.92 -4.36 -10.15
C LYS A 103 11.65 -4.96 -8.95
N PRO A 104 12.63 -5.82 -9.16
CA PRO A 104 13.44 -6.35 -8.07
C PRO A 104 14.18 -5.22 -7.33
N ALA A 105 14.49 -5.46 -6.06
CA ALA A 105 15.21 -4.48 -5.26
C ALA A 105 16.61 -4.23 -5.84
N GLN A 106 16.99 -2.96 -5.92
CA GLN A 106 18.30 -2.54 -6.41
C GLN A 106 18.63 -1.14 -5.90
N LYS A 107 19.90 -0.79 -5.99
CA LYS A 107 20.36 0.55 -5.68
C LYS A 107 19.65 1.58 -6.57
N ALA A 108 19.22 2.69 -5.98
CA ALA A 108 18.55 3.78 -6.68
C ALA A 108 19.51 4.95 -6.89
N PHE A 109 19.28 5.73 -7.96
CA PHE A 109 20.13 6.89 -8.28
C PHE A 109 20.12 7.95 -7.17
N TRP A 110 19.06 8.03 -6.37
CA TRP A 110 18.93 8.98 -5.26
C TRP A 110 19.62 8.53 -3.98
N GLY A 111 20.39 7.45 -4.01
CA GLY A 111 21.21 6.98 -2.88
C GLY A 111 20.56 5.95 -1.99
N GLY A 112 19.35 5.53 -2.29
CA GLY A 112 18.63 4.50 -1.54
C GLY A 112 18.64 3.14 -2.22
N TYR A 113 17.76 2.27 -1.73
CA TYR A 113 17.60 0.90 -2.22
C TYR A 113 16.10 0.61 -2.27
N HIS A 114 15.58 0.19 -3.43
CA HIS A 114 14.14 0.01 -3.59
C HIS A 114 13.76 -1.00 -4.65
N GLY A 115 12.52 -1.45 -4.58
CA GLY A 115 11.84 -2.22 -5.60
C GLY A 115 10.36 -1.95 -5.56
N TYR A 116 9.60 -2.64 -6.41
CA TYR A 116 8.15 -2.42 -6.56
C TYR A 116 7.43 -3.76 -6.62
N PHE A 117 6.25 -3.81 -6.02
CA PHE A 117 5.31 -4.91 -6.23
C PHE A 117 3.92 -4.36 -6.53
N ALA A 118 3.10 -5.18 -7.20
CA ALA A 118 1.66 -4.95 -7.30
C ALA A 118 0.94 -5.92 -6.37
N ASP A 119 -0.09 -5.44 -5.69
CA ASP A 119 -0.96 -6.33 -4.93
C ASP A 119 -1.81 -7.19 -5.88
N PRO A 120 -2.61 -8.17 -5.39
CA PRO A 120 -3.43 -9.02 -6.28
C PRO A 120 -4.42 -8.26 -7.16
N GLU A 121 -4.74 -7.01 -6.84
CA GLU A 121 -5.66 -6.15 -7.61
C GLU A 121 -4.93 -5.16 -8.52
N GLY A 122 -3.59 -5.19 -8.52
CA GLY A 122 -2.79 -4.31 -9.37
C GLY A 122 -2.41 -2.97 -8.76
N HIS A 123 -2.69 -2.74 -7.49
CA HIS A 123 -2.22 -1.52 -6.82
C HIS A 123 -0.72 -1.60 -6.58
N VAL A 124 -0.01 -0.52 -6.94
CA VAL A 124 1.45 -0.50 -7.01
C VAL A 124 2.04 0.06 -5.73
N TRP A 125 3.02 -0.65 -5.20
CA TRP A 125 3.78 -0.28 -4.00
C TRP A 125 5.26 -0.18 -4.32
N GLU A 126 5.87 0.91 -3.87
CA GLU A 126 7.31 1.01 -3.74
C GLU A 126 7.71 0.52 -2.35
N VAL A 127 8.73 -0.31 -2.28
CA VAL A 127 9.36 -0.71 -1.01
C VAL A 127 10.76 -0.16 -1.03
N ALA A 128 11.09 0.71 -0.08
CA ALA A 128 12.31 1.51 -0.16
C ALA A 128 13.01 1.63 1.18
N HIS A 129 14.33 1.70 1.13
CA HIS A 129 15.16 2.19 2.21
C HIS A 129 15.85 3.47 1.75
N ASN A 130 15.53 4.59 2.40
CA ASN A 130 16.12 5.89 2.12
C ASN A 130 16.92 6.34 3.35
N PRO A 131 18.26 6.32 3.31
CA PRO A 131 19.07 6.71 4.46
C PRO A 131 18.92 8.18 4.85
N HIS A 132 18.33 9.00 3.98
CA HIS A 132 18.11 10.44 4.22
C HIS A 132 16.76 10.75 4.87
N PHE A 133 15.87 9.77 4.99
CA PHE A 133 14.55 9.93 5.61
C PHE A 133 14.46 9.08 6.87
N PRO A 134 14.83 9.62 8.05
CA PRO A 134 14.66 8.88 9.31
C PRO A 134 13.19 8.52 9.52
N LEU A 135 12.97 7.31 10.01
CA LEU A 135 11.62 6.80 10.26
C LEU A 135 11.24 6.97 11.73
N SER A 136 9.98 7.33 11.97
CA SER A 136 9.39 7.27 13.30
C SER A 136 9.16 5.80 13.72
N PRO A 137 8.86 5.53 15.03
CA PRO A 137 8.59 4.16 15.47
C PRO A 137 7.46 3.45 14.71
N ASP A 138 6.50 4.19 14.17
CA ASP A 138 5.40 3.66 13.37
C ASP A 138 5.69 3.67 11.86
N GLY A 139 6.92 3.94 11.44
CA GLY A 139 7.36 3.82 10.05
C GLY A 139 7.17 5.07 9.18
N ARG A 140 6.77 6.21 9.74
CA ARG A 140 6.61 7.44 8.97
C ARG A 140 7.95 8.11 8.72
N PRO A 141 8.23 8.53 7.46
CA PRO A 141 9.45 9.26 7.19
C PRO A 141 9.41 10.69 7.73
N THR A 142 10.54 11.17 8.20
CA THR A 142 10.74 12.58 8.51
C THR A 142 11.31 13.26 7.26
N LEU A 143 10.57 14.23 6.75
CA LEU A 143 10.99 14.95 5.55
C LEU A 143 11.82 16.16 5.96
N PRO A 144 13.07 16.30 5.45
CA PRO A 144 13.86 17.49 5.71
C PRO A 144 13.26 18.70 4.99
N ASP A 145 13.62 19.89 5.47
CA ASP A 145 13.20 21.16 4.85
C ASP A 145 13.77 21.35 3.44
#